data_c0a67f3c0f573731eb960da93b620f62
#
_entry.id   c0a67f3c0f573731eb960da93b620f62
#
_cell.length_a   1.000
_cell.length_b   1.000
_cell.length_c   1.000
_cell.angle_alpha   90.00
_cell.angle_beta   90.00
_cell.angle_gamma   90.00
#
_symmetry.space_group_name_H-M   'P 1'
#
loop_
_entity.id
_entity.type
_entity.pdbx_description
1 polymer ?
#
loop_
_entity_poly.entity_id
_entity_poly.type
_entity_poly.pdbx_seq_one_letter_code
_entity_poly.pdbx_strand_id
1 'polypeptide(L)'
;VKKWLRISALCTVLLIGGCNTANDQQEPEEEVNGEETEEDPSTEQTPEDDDAEQEGEDEGVENNEDFLAVEDEFTKEFLVSTDVEPGFHQMRGKLDGFEMLIPENGIISDLLHDIENDAVETLIYTFNNHSEKKLYDVKIVYRNQYPEDLKQSYLDVFKRANNFEGEYEYAEVNDLEMYYGSFEDEDEYGPYLKYFGYLFLIESNQSISFSFTAMCQGKEECNISLTEEAGIAEKLMYSIRLIDS
;
A
#
# COMPACT_ATOMS: atom_id res chain seq x y z
N VAL A 1 17.39 52.41 -22.75
CA VAL A 1 16.47 53.32 -23.47
C VAL A 1 15.47 52.52 -24.26
N LYS A 2 14.18 52.78 -24.05
CA LYS A 2 12.92 52.38 -24.69
C LYS A 2 12.21 51.18 -24.02
N LYS A 3 11.21 51.46 -23.19
CA LYS A 3 9.80 51.83 -23.42
C LYS A 3 8.95 50.60 -23.76
N TRP A 4 8.12 50.19 -22.78
CA TRP A 4 6.67 50.23 -22.70
C TRP A 4 5.91 49.47 -23.78
N LEU A 5 5.14 48.42 -23.39
CA LEU A 5 3.71 48.44 -23.71
C LEU A 5 2.94 47.51 -22.69
N ARG A 6 2.09 48.17 -21.92
CA ARG A 6 1.00 47.55 -21.16
C ARG A 6 -0.12 47.27 -22.15
N ILE A 7 -0.64 46.05 -22.16
CA ILE A 7 -1.96 45.76 -22.74
C ILE A 7 -2.80 45.15 -21.65
N SER A 8 -3.70 46.00 -21.13
CA SER A 8 -4.91 45.63 -20.42
C SER A 8 -5.95 45.15 -21.46
N ALA A 9 -6.58 44.04 -21.22
CA ALA A 9 -7.86 43.67 -21.79
C ALA A 9 -8.57 42.83 -20.72
N LEU A 10 -9.37 43.35 -20.03
CA LEU A 10 -10.78 43.65 -19.88
C LEU A 10 -11.72 42.54 -20.37
N CYS A 11 -12.50 42.03 -19.39
CA CYS A 11 -13.89 41.53 -19.45
C CYS A 11 -14.18 40.25 -20.26
N THR A 12 -14.89 39.32 -19.76
CA THR A 12 -16.35 39.45 -19.66
C THR A 12 -16.93 38.32 -18.82
N VAL A 13 -17.68 38.65 -17.81
CA VAL A 13 -18.58 37.81 -17.06
C VAL A 13 -19.77 37.49 -17.98
N LEU A 14 -20.02 36.23 -18.22
CA LEU A 14 -21.31 35.76 -18.75
C LEU A 14 -21.95 34.82 -17.74
N LEU A 15 -22.82 35.40 -16.94
CA LEU A 15 -23.87 34.70 -16.21
C LEU A 15 -24.90 34.24 -17.22
N ILE A 16 -25.09 32.93 -17.37
CA ILE A 16 -26.31 32.37 -17.96
C ILE A 16 -26.92 31.47 -16.90
N GLY A 17 -27.95 32.00 -16.26
CA GLY A 17 -28.91 31.25 -15.50
C GLY A 17 -29.88 30.52 -16.44
N GLY A 18 -30.42 29.43 -15.99
CA GLY A 18 -31.48 28.66 -16.64
C GLY A 18 -31.89 27.54 -15.71
N CYS A 19 -32.83 27.77 -14.86
CA CYS A 19 -34.21 27.25 -14.73
C CYS A 19 -34.31 25.72 -14.82
N ASN A 20 -34.49 25.10 -13.65
CA ASN A 20 -35.77 24.69 -13.11
C ASN A 20 -36.67 23.84 -14.03
N THR A 21 -36.77 22.56 -13.72
CA THR A 21 -38.03 21.83 -13.95
C THR A 21 -38.25 20.85 -12.80
N ALA A 22 -39.22 21.22 -11.97
CA ALA A 22 -39.89 20.33 -11.06
C ALA A 22 -40.64 19.27 -11.88
N ASN A 23 -40.61 18.03 -11.48
CA ASN A 23 -41.64 17.07 -11.83
C ASN A 23 -42.04 16.33 -10.55
N ASP A 24 -43.24 16.75 -10.14
CA ASP A 24 -44.16 16.19 -9.18
C ASP A 24 -44.70 14.87 -9.72
N GLN A 25 -44.61 13.79 -8.95
CA GLN A 25 -45.60 12.70 -9.01
C GLN A 25 -45.44 11.80 -7.78
N GLN A 26 -46.27 12.07 -6.79
CA GLN A 26 -47.34 11.20 -6.23
C GLN A 26 -46.89 9.83 -5.72
N GLU A 27 -46.92 9.75 -4.37
CA GLU A 27 -47.18 8.55 -3.59
C GLU A 27 -48.54 7.91 -3.99
N PRO A 28 -48.69 6.61 -3.70
CA PRO A 28 -49.86 6.23 -2.91
C PRO A 28 -49.49 5.49 -1.61
N GLU A 29 -50.19 5.95 -0.57
CA GLU A 29 -50.35 5.28 0.69
C GLU A 29 -51.09 3.94 0.49
N GLU A 30 -50.60 2.88 1.14
CA GLU A 30 -51.45 1.76 1.51
C GLU A 30 -51.23 1.44 2.99
N GLU A 31 -52.26 1.80 3.76
CA GLU A 31 -52.54 1.24 5.06
C GLU A 31 -53.00 -0.22 4.92
N VAL A 32 -52.46 -1.11 5.77
CA VAL A 32 -53.22 -2.26 6.25
C VAL A 32 -52.66 -2.69 7.62
N ASN A 33 -53.44 -2.41 8.66
CA ASN A 33 -53.92 -3.26 9.76
C ASN A 33 -52.98 -4.37 10.25
N GLY A 34 -52.54 -4.35 11.45
CA GLY A 34 -53.10 -4.72 12.74
C GLY A 34 -53.45 -6.18 12.91
N GLU A 35 -52.66 -6.88 13.72
CA GLU A 35 -53.20 -7.93 14.57
C GLU A 35 -52.21 -8.16 15.77
N GLU A 36 -52.74 -7.78 16.90
CA GLU A 36 -52.24 -8.14 18.24
C GLU A 36 -52.44 -9.66 18.42
N THR A 37 -51.48 -10.33 18.99
CA THR A 37 -51.73 -11.56 19.76
C THR A 37 -50.88 -11.54 20.99
N GLU A 38 -51.58 -11.53 22.07
CA GLU A 38 -51.13 -11.54 23.45
C GLU A 38 -50.60 -12.90 23.89
N GLU A 39 -49.76 -12.84 24.95
CA GLU A 39 -49.61 -13.78 26.08
C GLU A 39 -48.99 -15.16 25.81
N ASP A 40 -48.16 -15.66 26.63
CA ASP A 40 -48.04 -15.78 28.09
C ASP A 40 -46.67 -16.35 28.50
N PRO A 41 -46.32 -16.24 29.83
CA PRO A 41 -44.94 -16.32 30.28
C PRO A 41 -44.60 -17.73 30.84
N SER A 42 -43.36 -17.80 31.25
CA SER A 42 -42.79 -18.80 32.17
C SER A 42 -42.02 -19.97 31.55
N THR A 43 -40.73 -19.95 31.73
CA THR A 43 -40.09 -20.95 32.59
C THR A 43 -38.65 -20.48 32.92
N GLU A 44 -38.46 -20.13 34.17
CA GLU A 44 -37.16 -20.12 34.83
C GLU A 44 -36.52 -21.51 34.72
N GLN A 45 -35.34 -21.56 34.13
CA GLN A 45 -34.35 -22.58 34.48
C GLN A 45 -32.98 -21.94 34.45
N THR A 46 -32.50 -21.67 35.66
CA THR A 46 -31.08 -21.50 35.96
C THR A 46 -30.40 -22.85 35.77
N PRO A 47 -29.29 -22.91 35.06
CA PRO A 47 -28.26 -23.89 35.38
C PRO A 47 -27.08 -23.20 36.06
N GLU A 48 -26.66 -23.90 37.06
CA GLU A 48 -25.63 -23.66 38.02
C GLU A 48 -24.27 -23.35 37.38
N ASP A 49 -23.54 -22.50 38.07
CA ASP A 49 -22.11 -22.25 37.96
C ASP A 49 -21.32 -23.55 37.83
N ASP A 50 -20.60 -23.67 36.72
CA ASP A 50 -19.42 -24.51 36.63
C ASP A 50 -18.25 -23.57 36.21
N ASP A 51 -17.61 -23.05 37.26
CA ASP A 51 -16.29 -22.43 37.19
C ASP A 51 -15.29 -23.52 36.73
N ALA A 52 -15.07 -23.57 35.43
CA ALA A 52 -13.89 -24.19 34.90
C ALA A 52 -12.93 -23.03 34.51
N GLU A 53 -12.15 -22.62 35.47
CA GLU A 53 -10.89 -21.91 35.20
C GLU A 53 -10.03 -22.78 34.32
N GLN A 54 -10.12 -22.60 32.99
CA GLN A 54 -9.11 -23.01 32.06
C GLN A 54 -8.05 -21.89 32.10
N GLU A 55 -7.08 -22.07 32.99
CA GLU A 55 -5.77 -21.46 32.83
C GLU A 55 -5.22 -21.97 31.49
N GLY A 56 -5.47 -21.19 30.43
CA GLY A 56 -4.74 -21.31 29.18
C GLY A 56 -3.31 -20.90 29.49
N GLU A 57 -2.44 -21.87 29.67
CA GLU A 57 -1.01 -21.69 29.57
C GLU A 57 -0.78 -21.11 28.16
N ASP A 58 -0.58 -19.81 28.11
CA ASP A 58 0.02 -19.10 26.97
C ASP A 58 1.48 -19.60 26.89
N GLU A 59 1.64 -20.81 26.34
CA GLU A 59 2.94 -21.25 25.87
C GLU A 59 3.29 -20.30 24.71
N GLY A 60 3.93 -19.18 25.07
CA GLY A 60 4.62 -18.33 24.15
C GLY A 60 5.57 -19.18 23.34
N VAL A 61 5.14 -19.57 22.15
CA VAL A 61 5.99 -20.19 21.16
C VAL A 61 6.99 -19.13 20.73
N GLU A 62 8.10 -19.04 21.47
CA GLU A 62 9.35 -18.42 20.98
C GLU A 62 9.92 -19.34 19.86
N ASN A 63 9.20 -19.45 18.76
CA ASN A 63 9.78 -19.94 17.52
C ASN A 63 10.40 -18.73 16.81
N ASN A 64 11.59 -18.37 17.23
CA ASN A 64 12.51 -17.46 16.55
C ASN A 64 13.15 -18.13 15.32
N GLU A 65 12.41 -18.92 14.58
CA GLU A 65 12.86 -19.43 13.29
C GLU A 65 12.42 -18.41 12.25
N ASP A 66 13.38 -17.73 11.63
CA ASP A 66 13.12 -16.88 10.46
C ASP A 66 12.49 -17.75 9.39
N PHE A 67 11.22 -17.48 9.08
CA PHE A 67 10.56 -18.14 7.96
C PHE A 67 11.23 -17.66 6.69
N LEU A 68 11.75 -18.57 5.88
CA LEU A 68 12.46 -18.21 4.66
C LEU A 68 11.50 -18.17 3.46
N ALA A 69 11.72 -17.23 2.55
CA ALA A 69 10.98 -17.10 1.29
C ALA A 69 10.90 -18.43 0.51
N VAL A 70 11.97 -19.22 0.55
CA VAL A 70 12.05 -20.53 -0.11
C VAL A 70 11.25 -21.64 0.58
N GLU A 71 10.69 -21.40 1.75
CA GLU A 71 9.86 -22.35 2.51
C GLU A 71 8.37 -22.04 2.36
N ASP A 72 8.03 -20.78 2.05
CA ASP A 72 6.65 -20.37 1.81
C ASP A 72 6.19 -20.74 0.40
N GLU A 73 5.12 -21.53 0.31
CA GLU A 73 4.63 -22.09 -0.97
C GLU A 73 4.17 -21.00 -1.94
N PHE A 74 3.53 -19.93 -1.45
CA PHE A 74 3.06 -18.84 -2.30
C PHE A 74 4.22 -17.95 -2.76
N THR A 75 5.12 -17.57 -1.86
CA THR A 75 6.29 -16.76 -2.17
C THR A 75 7.19 -17.42 -3.20
N LYS A 76 7.39 -18.75 -3.11
CA LYS A 76 8.18 -19.51 -4.09
C LYS A 76 7.75 -19.32 -5.53
N GLU A 77 6.46 -19.10 -5.76
CA GLU A 77 5.95 -18.90 -7.12
C GLU A 77 6.46 -17.63 -7.79
N PHE A 78 6.99 -16.68 -7.03
CA PHE A 78 7.57 -15.44 -7.50
C PHE A 78 9.09 -15.51 -7.65
N LEU A 79 9.74 -16.47 -7.02
CA LEU A 79 11.21 -16.56 -7.02
C LEU A 79 11.71 -17.05 -8.38
N VAL A 80 12.59 -16.27 -9.01
CA VAL A 80 13.25 -16.64 -10.26
C VAL A 80 14.69 -17.08 -10.05
N SER A 81 15.33 -16.62 -8.99
CA SER A 81 16.68 -17.04 -8.59
C SER A 81 16.89 -16.84 -7.09
N THR A 82 17.50 -17.83 -6.45
CA THR A 82 17.84 -17.80 -5.03
C THR A 82 19.32 -17.55 -4.76
N ASP A 83 20.14 -17.38 -5.80
CA ASP A 83 21.59 -17.19 -5.72
C ASP A 83 22.03 -15.96 -6.50
N VAL A 84 21.52 -14.78 -6.08
CA VAL A 84 21.87 -13.50 -6.70
C VAL A 84 22.86 -12.69 -5.87
N GLU A 85 22.62 -12.55 -4.58
CA GLU A 85 23.54 -11.93 -3.62
C GLU A 85 23.19 -12.37 -2.19
N PRO A 86 24.14 -12.32 -1.24
CA PRO A 86 23.88 -12.74 0.13
C PRO A 86 22.72 -11.98 0.78
N GLY A 87 21.77 -12.70 1.37
CA GLY A 87 20.60 -12.17 2.06
C GLY A 87 19.41 -11.82 1.16
N PHE A 88 19.51 -12.07 -0.17
CA PHE A 88 18.45 -11.72 -1.12
C PHE A 88 18.23 -12.77 -2.20
N HIS A 89 16.98 -12.90 -2.60
CA HIS A 89 16.55 -13.61 -3.80
C HIS A 89 16.11 -12.63 -4.88
N GLN A 90 16.00 -13.10 -6.12
CA GLN A 90 15.36 -12.34 -7.19
C GLN A 90 13.94 -12.85 -7.37
N MET A 91 12.99 -11.93 -7.35
CA MET A 91 11.58 -12.20 -7.62
C MET A 91 11.11 -11.54 -8.91
N ARG A 92 10.01 -12.08 -9.48
CA ARG A 92 9.29 -11.53 -10.64
C ARG A 92 7.80 -11.49 -10.34
N GLY A 93 7.14 -10.38 -10.73
CA GLY A 93 5.68 -10.27 -10.66
C GLY A 93 4.99 -11.29 -11.59
N LYS A 94 3.75 -11.66 -11.26
CA LYS A 94 2.96 -12.64 -12.03
C LYS A 94 2.54 -12.15 -13.41
N LEU A 95 2.48 -10.82 -13.61
CA LEU A 95 2.26 -10.24 -14.93
C LEU A 95 3.55 -10.20 -15.80
N ASP A 96 4.65 -10.78 -15.32
CA ASP A 96 5.97 -10.76 -15.98
C ASP A 96 6.47 -9.35 -16.32
N GLY A 97 5.94 -8.32 -15.67
CA GLY A 97 6.23 -6.92 -16.00
C GLY A 97 7.40 -6.32 -15.23
N PHE A 98 7.86 -6.96 -14.14
CA PHE A 98 8.99 -6.48 -13.36
C PHE A 98 9.73 -7.58 -12.62
N GLU A 99 10.98 -7.31 -12.31
CA GLU A 99 11.82 -8.07 -11.40
C GLU A 99 12.42 -7.15 -10.34
N MET A 100 12.71 -7.71 -9.15
CA MET A 100 13.42 -7.01 -8.09
C MET A 100 14.03 -7.99 -7.08
N LEU A 101 14.82 -7.46 -6.15
CA LEU A 101 15.28 -8.23 -5.01
C LEU A 101 14.17 -8.36 -3.96
N ILE A 102 14.13 -9.50 -3.29
CA ILE A 102 13.35 -9.76 -2.08
C ILE A 102 14.31 -10.33 -1.02
N PRO A 103 14.24 -9.90 0.26
CA PRO A 103 15.04 -10.50 1.33
C PRO A 103 14.77 -12.01 1.47
N GLU A 104 15.78 -12.78 1.92
CA GLU A 104 15.64 -14.24 2.10
C GLU A 104 14.49 -14.62 3.04
N ASN A 105 14.15 -13.76 4.00
CA ASN A 105 13.01 -13.92 4.91
C ASN A 105 11.81 -13.07 4.52
N GLY A 106 11.73 -12.61 3.27
CA GLY A 106 10.60 -11.86 2.74
C GLY A 106 9.43 -12.78 2.37
N ILE A 107 8.27 -12.59 2.99
CA ILE A 107 7.07 -13.41 2.76
C ILE A 107 6.00 -12.58 2.05
N ILE A 108 5.61 -13.03 0.86
CA ILE A 108 4.56 -12.39 0.06
C ILE A 108 3.20 -12.84 0.59
N SER A 109 2.32 -11.86 0.83
CA SER A 109 0.95 -12.12 1.29
C SER A 109 0.05 -12.58 0.14
N ASP A 110 -0.46 -13.80 0.21
CA ASP A 110 -1.45 -14.34 -0.72
C ASP A 110 -2.80 -13.61 -0.62
N LEU A 111 -3.14 -13.10 0.57
CA LEU A 111 -4.39 -12.36 0.80
C LEU A 111 -4.36 -10.93 0.23
N LEU A 112 -3.18 -10.36 0.06
CA LEU A 112 -2.98 -8.97 -0.37
C LEU A 112 -2.38 -8.87 -1.78
N HIS A 113 -2.12 -10.02 -2.42
CA HIS A 113 -1.77 -10.07 -3.83
C HIS A 113 -3.04 -9.97 -4.69
N ASP A 114 -3.03 -9.09 -5.66
CA ASP A 114 -4.16 -8.89 -6.57
C ASP A 114 -3.71 -8.55 -7.98
N ILE A 115 -4.45 -9.03 -8.97
CA ILE A 115 -4.25 -8.70 -10.38
C ILE A 115 -5.57 -8.20 -10.96
N GLU A 116 -5.59 -6.94 -11.36
CA GLU A 116 -6.75 -6.29 -11.97
C GLU A 116 -6.61 -6.24 -13.51
N ASN A 117 -7.56 -6.88 -14.21
CA ASN A 117 -7.70 -6.81 -15.68
C ASN A 117 -6.43 -7.16 -16.47
N ASP A 118 -5.56 -8.00 -15.95
CA ASP A 118 -4.24 -8.32 -16.54
C ASP A 118 -3.36 -7.08 -16.80
N ALA A 119 -3.61 -6.01 -16.09
CA ALA A 119 -2.99 -4.71 -16.32
C ALA A 119 -2.33 -4.09 -15.08
N VAL A 120 -2.82 -4.40 -13.89
CA VAL A 120 -2.29 -3.89 -12.63
C VAL A 120 -2.04 -5.07 -11.70
N GLU A 121 -0.84 -5.15 -11.16
CA GLU A 121 -0.49 -6.12 -10.13
C GLU A 121 -0.14 -5.40 -8.83
N THR A 122 -0.82 -5.75 -7.76
CA THR A 122 -0.49 -5.33 -6.40
C THR A 122 0.15 -6.49 -5.66
N LEU A 123 1.31 -6.24 -5.07
CA LEU A 123 2.07 -7.21 -4.31
C LEU A 123 2.51 -6.58 -2.99
N ILE A 124 2.30 -7.29 -1.89
CA ILE A 124 2.75 -6.88 -0.57
C ILE A 124 3.53 -8.03 0.05
N TYR A 125 4.70 -7.72 0.59
CA TYR A 125 5.48 -8.67 1.37
C TYR A 125 6.02 -8.02 2.64
N THR A 126 6.28 -8.83 3.64
CA THR A 126 6.87 -8.42 4.91
C THR A 126 8.15 -9.21 5.16
N PHE A 127 9.06 -8.61 5.88
CA PHE A 127 10.23 -9.28 6.43
C PHE A 127 10.62 -8.62 7.76
N ASN A 128 11.48 -9.25 8.53
CA ASN A 128 11.83 -8.78 9.86
C ASN A 128 13.34 -8.81 10.12
N ASN A 129 13.74 -8.04 11.13
CA ASN A 129 15.04 -8.15 11.76
C ASN A 129 14.81 -8.42 13.26
N HIS A 130 14.74 -9.68 13.64
CA HIS A 130 14.47 -10.09 15.02
C HIS A 130 15.49 -9.57 16.01
N SER A 131 16.76 -9.48 15.62
CA SER A 131 17.82 -9.00 16.52
C SER A 131 17.65 -7.52 16.89
N GLU A 132 17.05 -6.74 16.01
CA GLU A 132 16.77 -5.32 16.20
C GLU A 132 15.30 -5.04 16.50
N LYS A 133 14.45 -6.09 16.53
CA LYS A 133 13.01 -6.01 16.77
C LYS A 133 12.29 -5.11 15.77
N LYS A 134 12.70 -5.18 14.52
CA LYS A 134 12.15 -4.38 13.42
C LYS A 134 11.32 -5.25 12.49
N LEU A 135 10.23 -4.68 12.01
CA LEU A 135 9.35 -5.22 10.98
C LEU A 135 9.35 -4.27 9.78
N TYR A 136 9.35 -4.85 8.60
CA TYR A 136 9.35 -4.11 7.35
C TYR A 136 8.20 -4.57 6.45
N ASP A 137 7.43 -3.60 5.96
CA ASP A 137 6.39 -3.82 4.97
C ASP A 137 6.79 -3.20 3.64
N VAL A 138 6.65 -3.97 2.57
CA VAL A 138 6.88 -3.49 1.22
C VAL A 138 5.64 -3.69 0.37
N LYS A 139 5.17 -2.62 -0.26
CA LYS A 139 4.07 -2.64 -1.21
C LYS A 139 4.54 -2.20 -2.58
N ILE A 140 4.19 -2.98 -3.58
CA ILE A 140 4.48 -2.72 -4.98
C ILE A 140 3.17 -2.71 -5.75
N VAL A 141 2.99 -1.73 -6.64
CA VAL A 141 1.89 -1.72 -7.59
C VAL A 141 2.46 -1.47 -8.98
N TYR A 142 2.53 -2.54 -9.76
CA TYR A 142 2.92 -2.49 -11.16
C TYR A 142 1.72 -2.15 -12.05
N ARG A 143 1.97 -1.37 -13.11
CA ARG A 143 1.00 -1.08 -14.18
C ARG A 143 1.67 -1.25 -15.52
N ASN A 144 1.09 -2.11 -16.35
CA ASN A 144 1.59 -2.33 -17.71
C ASN A 144 1.24 -1.18 -18.65
N GLN A 145 0.33 -0.28 -18.26
CA GLN A 145 -0.04 0.90 -19.02
C GLN A 145 -0.38 2.06 -18.08
N TYR A 146 0.15 3.23 -18.36
CA TYR A 146 -0.33 4.49 -17.82
C TYR A 146 -0.35 5.55 -18.95
N PRO A 147 -1.32 6.47 -18.96
CA PRO A 147 -1.32 7.59 -19.90
C PRO A 147 -0.19 8.56 -19.54
N GLU A 148 0.73 8.82 -20.47
CA GLU A 148 1.89 9.69 -20.24
C GLU A 148 1.50 11.12 -19.82
N ASP A 149 0.42 11.63 -20.39
CA ASP A 149 -0.15 12.94 -20.06
C ASP A 149 -0.69 13.04 -18.63
N LEU A 150 -0.88 11.91 -17.94
CA LEU A 150 -1.33 11.83 -16.55
C LEU A 150 -0.20 11.62 -15.54
N LYS A 151 1.06 11.54 -15.97
CA LYS A 151 2.23 11.30 -15.10
C LYS A 151 2.23 12.19 -13.85
N GLN A 152 2.06 13.50 -14.03
CA GLN A 152 2.01 14.43 -12.91
C GLN A 152 0.83 14.14 -11.97
N SER A 153 -0.31 13.77 -12.50
CA SER A 153 -1.48 13.41 -11.69
C SER A 153 -1.23 12.16 -10.84
N TYR A 154 -0.52 11.17 -11.39
CA TYR A 154 -0.11 9.98 -10.63
C TYR A 154 0.83 10.35 -9.48
N LEU A 155 1.83 11.19 -9.74
CA LEU A 155 2.75 11.67 -8.71
C LEU A 155 2.01 12.46 -7.61
N ASP A 156 1.08 13.34 -7.98
CA ASP A 156 0.29 14.13 -7.02
C ASP A 156 -0.64 13.24 -6.17
N VAL A 157 -1.26 12.22 -6.77
CA VAL A 157 -2.08 11.24 -6.04
C VAL A 157 -1.21 10.41 -5.10
N PHE A 158 -0.06 9.95 -5.57
CA PHE A 158 0.85 9.12 -4.79
C PHE A 158 1.46 9.90 -3.62
N LYS A 159 1.80 11.17 -3.82
CA LYS A 159 2.24 12.10 -2.77
C LYS A 159 1.20 12.23 -1.66
N ARG A 160 -0.07 12.45 -2.04
CA ARG A 160 -1.18 12.54 -1.08
C ARG A 160 -1.45 11.22 -0.36
N ALA A 161 -1.41 10.10 -1.08
CA ALA A 161 -1.62 8.77 -0.50
C ALA A 161 -0.56 8.40 0.55
N ASN A 162 0.64 8.99 0.44
CA ASN A 162 1.72 8.83 1.40
C ASN A 162 1.76 9.94 2.46
N ASN A 163 0.83 10.90 2.47
CA ASN A 163 0.82 12.07 3.36
C ASN A 163 2.14 12.87 3.31
N PHE A 164 2.80 12.91 2.15
CA PHE A 164 4.09 13.53 1.99
C PHE A 164 3.95 15.00 1.61
N GLU A 165 4.51 15.91 2.40
CA GLU A 165 4.48 17.35 2.15
C GLU A 165 5.77 17.87 1.49
N GLY A 166 6.85 17.06 1.52
CA GLY A 166 8.15 17.39 0.93
C GLY A 166 8.14 17.44 -0.60
N GLU A 167 9.27 17.76 -1.20
CA GLU A 167 9.49 17.64 -2.63
C GLU A 167 10.07 16.25 -2.95
N TYR A 168 9.68 15.67 -4.09
CA TYR A 168 10.30 14.45 -4.56
C TYR A 168 11.77 14.68 -4.89
N GLU A 169 12.60 13.73 -4.52
CA GLU A 169 13.91 13.54 -5.12
C GLU A 169 13.75 12.85 -6.49
N TYR A 170 14.70 13.06 -7.38
CA TYR A 170 14.69 12.52 -8.73
C TYR A 170 15.99 11.79 -9.03
N ALA A 171 15.88 10.62 -9.65
CA ALA A 171 17.01 9.87 -10.20
C ALA A 171 16.61 9.16 -11.49
N GLU A 172 17.59 8.86 -12.32
CA GLU A 172 17.47 7.96 -13.48
C GLU A 172 18.36 6.74 -13.23
N VAL A 173 17.76 5.56 -13.16
CA VAL A 173 18.46 4.30 -12.89
C VAL A 173 17.85 3.20 -13.76
N ASN A 174 18.68 2.45 -14.50
CA ASN A 174 18.23 1.31 -15.32
C ASN A 174 17.07 1.64 -16.26
N ASP A 175 17.15 2.76 -16.97
CA ASP A 175 16.10 3.26 -17.87
C ASP A 175 14.77 3.64 -17.18
N LEU A 176 14.79 3.81 -15.85
CA LEU A 176 13.67 4.26 -15.05
C LEU A 176 13.89 5.71 -14.62
N GLU A 177 12.87 6.54 -14.80
CA GLU A 177 12.73 7.81 -14.10
C GLU A 177 12.09 7.55 -12.73
N MET A 178 12.77 7.90 -11.67
CA MET A 178 12.38 7.63 -10.30
C MET A 178 12.10 8.95 -9.56
N TYR A 179 10.91 9.04 -8.99
CA TYR A 179 10.48 10.14 -8.12
C TYR A 179 10.23 9.56 -6.74
N TYR A 180 11.06 9.89 -5.75
CA TYR A 180 11.02 9.25 -4.45
C TYR A 180 11.11 10.25 -3.30
N GLY A 181 10.77 9.79 -2.11
CA GLY A 181 10.86 10.55 -0.87
C GLY A 181 10.80 9.65 0.34
N SER A 182 11.11 10.22 1.49
CA SER A 182 11.05 9.53 2.77
C SER A 182 10.71 10.50 3.89
N PHE A 183 10.15 9.96 4.97
CA PHE A 183 9.93 10.69 6.21
C PHE A 183 9.87 9.74 7.41
N GLU A 184 10.15 10.28 8.58
CA GLU A 184 9.94 9.63 9.87
C GLU A 184 8.70 10.21 10.52
N ASP A 185 7.91 9.39 11.19
CA ASP A 185 6.72 9.78 11.94
C ASP A 185 6.50 8.81 13.08
N GLU A 186 5.48 9.04 13.91
CA GLU A 186 5.12 8.21 15.06
C GLU A 186 3.60 8.04 15.09
N ASP A 187 3.16 6.82 15.33
CA ASP A 187 1.76 6.49 15.52
C ASP A 187 1.51 5.79 16.87
N GLU A 188 0.32 5.20 17.07
CA GLU A 188 -0.03 4.49 18.31
C GLU A 188 0.79 3.24 18.59
N TYR A 189 1.53 2.74 17.58
CA TYR A 189 2.41 1.57 17.66
C TYR A 189 3.88 1.94 17.83
N GLY A 190 4.21 3.23 17.70
CA GLY A 190 5.55 3.78 17.89
C GLY A 190 6.12 4.47 16.64
N PRO A 191 7.44 4.71 16.65
CA PRO A 191 8.10 5.37 15.53
C PRO A 191 8.13 4.47 14.30
N TYR A 192 7.93 5.09 13.14
CA TYR A 192 8.11 4.42 11.85
C TYR A 192 8.81 5.33 10.84
N LEU A 193 9.45 4.69 9.87
CA LEU A 193 9.99 5.33 8.69
C LEU A 193 9.17 4.89 7.48
N LYS A 194 8.85 5.82 6.60
CA LYS A 194 8.33 5.55 5.28
C LYS A 194 9.30 6.01 4.20
N TYR A 195 9.62 5.11 3.27
CA TYR A 195 10.36 5.38 2.05
C TYR A 195 9.50 4.95 0.86
N PHE A 196 9.39 5.79 -0.16
CA PHE A 196 8.49 5.49 -1.27
C PHE A 196 8.98 6.11 -2.56
N GLY A 197 8.62 5.49 -3.68
CA GLY A 197 8.97 5.95 -5.01
C GLY A 197 7.92 5.61 -6.06
N TYR A 198 7.84 6.45 -7.07
CA TYR A 198 7.10 6.18 -8.29
C TYR A 198 8.08 6.14 -9.45
N LEU A 199 8.11 5.02 -10.16
CA LEU A 199 9.07 4.72 -11.19
C LEU A 199 8.34 4.59 -12.52
N PHE A 200 8.88 5.22 -13.57
CA PHE A 200 8.36 5.17 -14.93
C PHE A 200 9.44 4.66 -15.86
N LEU A 201 9.12 3.68 -16.71
CA LEU A 201 10.05 3.23 -17.74
C LEU A 201 10.14 4.29 -18.83
N ILE A 202 11.36 4.72 -19.13
CA ILE A 202 11.63 5.64 -20.25
C ILE A 202 11.25 4.93 -21.56
N GLU A 203 10.54 5.61 -22.44
CA GLU A 203 10.08 5.09 -23.73
C GLU A 203 8.98 4.02 -23.69
N SER A 204 8.37 3.77 -22.52
CA SER A 204 7.27 2.84 -22.33
C SER A 204 6.17 3.45 -21.48
N ASN A 205 4.96 2.90 -21.57
CA ASN A 205 3.83 3.29 -20.72
C ASN A 205 3.74 2.42 -19.44
N GLN A 206 4.83 1.81 -19.02
CA GLN A 206 4.88 1.00 -17.82
C GLN A 206 5.30 1.84 -16.62
N SER A 207 4.74 1.52 -15.45
CA SER A 207 5.12 2.18 -14.21
C SER A 207 5.01 1.25 -13.02
N ILE A 208 5.71 1.60 -11.95
CA ILE A 208 5.64 0.91 -10.68
C ILE A 208 5.65 1.92 -9.54
N SER A 209 4.78 1.74 -8.55
CA SER A 209 4.91 2.44 -7.28
C SER A 209 5.45 1.49 -6.23
N PHE A 210 6.40 1.97 -5.48
CA PHE A 210 7.09 1.28 -4.40
C PHE A 210 6.83 2.00 -3.09
N SER A 211 6.50 1.27 -2.04
CA SER A 211 6.43 1.81 -0.67
C SER A 211 7.09 0.83 0.27
N PHE A 212 7.93 1.33 1.12
CA PHE A 212 8.64 0.61 2.18
C PHE A 212 8.32 1.30 3.51
N THR A 213 7.95 0.52 4.51
CA THR A 213 7.74 1.02 5.86
C THR A 213 8.57 0.19 6.83
N ALA A 214 9.39 0.85 7.64
CA ALA A 214 10.10 0.24 8.76
C ALA A 214 9.41 0.65 10.06
N MET A 215 9.13 -0.30 10.94
CA MET A 215 8.46 -0.09 12.21
C MET A 215 9.01 -1.04 13.29
N CYS A 216 8.73 -0.74 14.55
CA CYS A 216 9.07 -1.65 15.64
C CYS A 216 8.12 -2.86 15.65
N GLN A 217 8.63 -4.03 15.98
CA GLN A 217 7.85 -5.24 16.11
C GLN A 217 7.00 -5.20 17.39
N GLY A 218 5.70 -5.09 17.22
CA GLY A 218 4.77 -5.02 18.35
C GLY A 218 4.93 -3.74 19.17
N LYS A 219 4.90 -3.87 20.49
CA LYS A 219 5.05 -2.76 21.46
C LYS A 219 6.47 -2.69 22.04
N GLU A 220 7.42 -3.36 21.44
CA GLU A 220 8.79 -3.36 21.92
C GLU A 220 9.51 -2.10 21.44
N GLU A 221 10.33 -1.54 22.32
CA GLU A 221 11.18 -0.40 21.93
C GLU A 221 12.26 -0.88 20.96
N CYS A 222 12.33 -0.25 19.82
CA CYS A 222 13.39 -0.39 18.84
C CYS A 222 13.86 0.99 18.35
N ASN A 223 14.95 1.04 17.62
CA ASN A 223 15.44 2.28 17.02
C ASN A 223 15.14 2.25 15.51
N ILE A 224 14.22 3.11 15.08
CA ILE A 224 13.98 3.36 13.67
C ILE A 224 14.68 4.67 13.29
N SER A 225 15.57 4.62 12.32
CA SER A 225 16.23 5.83 11.83
C SER A 225 16.36 5.82 10.32
N LEU A 226 16.17 6.99 9.71
CA LEU A 226 16.30 7.17 8.27
C LEU A 226 17.67 6.71 7.76
N THR A 227 18.74 6.99 8.51
CA THR A 227 20.11 6.67 8.08
C THR A 227 20.34 5.16 7.93
N GLU A 228 19.72 4.34 8.80
CA GLU A 228 19.89 2.89 8.80
C GLU A 228 18.95 2.22 7.80
N GLU A 229 17.68 2.62 7.82
CA GLU A 229 16.64 1.97 7.03
C GLU A 229 16.62 2.39 5.55
N ALA A 230 17.05 3.62 5.25
CA ALA A 230 17.11 4.11 3.86
C ALA A 230 17.98 3.21 2.97
N GLY A 231 19.09 2.68 3.52
CA GLY A 231 19.97 1.80 2.76
C GLY A 231 19.29 0.51 2.29
N ILE A 232 18.38 -0.07 3.10
CA ILE A 232 17.58 -1.25 2.74
C ILE A 232 16.52 -0.85 1.70
N ALA A 233 15.79 0.23 1.98
CA ALA A 233 14.73 0.72 1.08
C ALA A 233 15.28 1.06 -0.31
N GLU A 234 16.40 1.79 -0.38
CA GLU A 234 17.07 2.16 -1.61
C GLU A 234 17.56 0.91 -2.37
N LYS A 235 18.16 -0.04 -1.67
CA LYS A 235 18.63 -1.29 -2.29
C LYS A 235 17.49 -2.03 -2.97
N LEU A 236 16.35 -2.17 -2.29
CA LEU A 236 15.17 -2.82 -2.84
C LEU A 236 14.60 -2.02 -4.01
N MET A 237 14.40 -0.71 -3.87
CA MET A 237 13.84 0.14 -4.91
C MET A 237 14.74 0.21 -6.16
N TYR A 238 16.07 0.35 -5.98
CA TYR A 238 17.00 0.42 -7.10
C TYR A 238 17.25 -0.94 -7.78
N SER A 239 16.84 -2.04 -7.15
CA SER A 239 16.87 -3.36 -7.77
C SER A 239 15.74 -3.59 -8.77
N ILE A 240 14.70 -2.72 -8.75
CA ILE A 240 13.55 -2.84 -9.65
C ILE A 240 14.00 -2.67 -11.11
N ARG A 241 13.54 -3.60 -11.94
CA ARG A 241 13.68 -3.56 -13.39
C ARG A 241 12.33 -3.84 -14.01
N LEU A 242 11.86 -2.96 -14.87
CA LEU A 242 10.69 -3.22 -15.70
C LEU A 242 11.11 -4.06 -16.91
N ILE A 243 10.28 -5.01 -17.29
CA ILE A 243 10.52 -5.96 -18.36
C ILE A 243 9.62 -5.56 -19.52
N ASP A 244 10.20 -5.27 -20.68
CA ASP A 244 9.43 -5.04 -21.91
C ASP A 244 8.73 -6.34 -22.31
N SER A 245 7.41 -6.30 -22.40
CA SER A 245 6.55 -7.43 -22.79
C SER A 245 6.19 -7.42 -24.27
#